data_94a8a02c89c5a907a2101a778c089879
#
_entry.id   94a8a02c89c5a907a2101a778c089879
#
_cell.length_a   1.000
_cell.length_b   1.000
_cell.length_c   1.000
_cell.angle_alpha   90.00
_cell.angle_beta   90.00
_cell.angle_gamma   90.00
#
_symmetry.space_group_name_H-M   'P 1'
#
loop_
_entity.id
_entity.type
_entity.pdbx_description
1 polymer ?
#
loop_
_entity_poly.entity_id
_entity_poly.type
_entity_poly.pdbx_seq_one_letter_code
_entity_poly.pdbx_strand_id
1 'polypeptide(L)'
;MSGRKKEQHLFPAFVLFVLAAGAAFAHQPRLVDDRPSIIVRDPEISQAFYARLAGNPQKYYIRSDAPLRLYVNLLVPDIPGIETDYEAAVFRETDGKEELLARLDGKTYAWRPFYEPFGGDRYLLGPEYDEQVPAGAYTVVVTSPDNTGKYVLAVGKIEKFPPKEMARTIVALPKLKRYFGKSPWAAFFNLSGAFLLVAIGAVAGLAALFFLIRRRQRRRAAGT
;
A
#
# COMPACT_ATOMS: atom_id res chain seq x y z
N MET A 1 -44.02 3.68 21.19
CA MET A 1 -42.89 4.64 21.09
C MET A 1 -41.55 3.95 21.30
N SER A 2 -41.19 2.95 20.48
CA SER A 2 -39.93 2.14 20.70
C SER A 2 -39.06 2.00 19.46
N GLY A 3 -39.33 2.67 18.36
CA GLY A 3 -38.57 2.48 17.09
C GLY A 3 -37.38 3.42 16.87
N ARG A 4 -37.26 4.55 17.52
CA ARG A 4 -36.28 5.61 17.20
C ARG A 4 -34.89 5.44 17.82
N LYS A 5 -34.72 4.59 18.82
CA LYS A 5 -33.40 4.38 19.48
C LYS A 5 -32.48 3.40 18.79
N LYS A 6 -33.00 2.49 17.96
CA LYS A 6 -32.18 1.47 17.27
C LYS A 6 -31.39 2.02 16.05
N GLU A 7 -31.90 3.04 15.40
CA GLU A 7 -31.24 3.61 14.21
C GLU A 7 -30.01 4.49 14.52
N GLN A 8 -29.96 5.07 15.73
CA GLN A 8 -28.87 5.98 16.12
C GLN A 8 -27.53 5.30 16.35
N HIS A 9 -27.51 3.97 16.55
CA HIS A 9 -26.27 3.20 16.76
C HIS A 9 -25.79 2.46 15.51
N LEU A 10 -26.60 2.33 14.47
CA LEU A 10 -26.26 1.63 13.23
C LEU A 10 -25.23 2.41 12.40
N PHE A 11 -25.32 3.72 12.34
CA PHE A 11 -24.41 4.57 11.58
C PHE A 11 -22.99 4.57 12.13
N PRO A 12 -22.72 4.80 13.45
CA PRO A 12 -21.36 4.71 13.98
C PRO A 12 -20.80 3.27 13.94
N ALA A 13 -21.64 2.24 14.13
CA ALA A 13 -21.24 0.85 14.02
C ALA A 13 -20.86 0.48 12.57
N PHE A 14 -21.58 0.96 11.57
CA PHE A 14 -21.27 0.78 10.16
C PHE A 14 -19.96 1.49 9.78
N VAL A 15 -19.75 2.72 10.23
CA VAL A 15 -18.48 3.46 10.02
C VAL A 15 -17.32 2.73 10.68
N LEU A 16 -17.50 2.22 11.90
CA LEU A 16 -16.45 1.45 12.59
C LEU A 16 -16.16 0.11 11.89
N PHE A 17 -17.17 -0.57 11.41
CA PHE A 17 -17.03 -1.82 10.64
C PHE A 17 -16.31 -1.60 9.30
N VAL A 18 -16.67 -0.54 8.58
CA VAL A 18 -16.01 -0.16 7.33
C VAL A 18 -14.54 0.21 7.59
N LEU A 19 -14.24 0.94 8.67
CA LEU A 19 -12.87 1.27 9.07
C LEU A 19 -12.06 0.01 9.47
N ALA A 20 -12.69 -0.95 10.14
CA ALA A 20 -12.03 -2.20 10.55
C ALA A 20 -11.79 -3.17 9.38
N ALA A 21 -12.72 -3.24 8.42
CA ALA A 21 -12.60 -4.13 7.26
C ALA A 21 -11.54 -3.66 6.25
N GLY A 22 -11.22 -2.35 6.20
CA GLY A 22 -10.22 -1.80 5.26
C GLY A 22 -8.78 -2.02 5.69
N ALA A 23 -8.52 -2.45 6.93
CA ALA A 23 -7.17 -2.64 7.44
C ALA A 23 -6.56 -4.02 7.10
N ALA A 24 -7.35 -4.96 6.60
CA ALA A 24 -6.98 -6.38 6.59
C ALA A 24 -6.09 -6.84 5.42
N PHE A 25 -5.79 -6.03 4.39
CA PHE A 25 -4.99 -6.47 3.22
C PHE A 25 -4.32 -5.32 2.45
N ALA A 26 -3.86 -4.28 3.11
CA ALA A 26 -3.29 -3.13 2.42
C ALA A 26 -1.79 -2.99 2.70
N HIS A 27 -0.97 -3.25 1.70
CA HIS A 27 0.44 -2.86 1.74
C HIS A 27 0.57 -1.34 1.76
N GLN A 28 1.49 -0.82 2.55
CA GLN A 28 1.81 0.62 2.53
C GLN A 28 2.46 0.97 1.18
N PRO A 29 1.86 1.78 0.31
CA PRO A 29 2.43 2.07 -1.00
C PRO A 29 3.62 3.02 -0.90
N ARG A 30 4.69 2.69 -1.63
CA ARG A 30 5.92 3.46 -1.77
C ARG A 30 6.21 3.70 -3.25
N LEU A 31 6.00 4.91 -3.72
CA LEU A 31 6.39 5.28 -5.08
C LEU A 31 7.89 5.59 -5.09
N VAL A 32 8.68 4.72 -5.67
CA VAL A 32 10.14 4.86 -5.77
C VAL A 32 10.60 5.17 -7.18
N ASP A 33 9.75 4.88 -8.16
CA ASP A 33 10.00 5.14 -9.57
C ASP A 33 11.35 4.57 -10.05
N ASP A 34 12.23 5.34 -10.66
CA ASP A 34 13.50 4.94 -11.22
C ASP A 34 14.72 5.15 -10.28
N ARG A 35 14.49 5.30 -8.98
CA ARG A 35 15.57 5.45 -8.00
C ARG A 35 16.44 4.22 -7.97
N PRO A 36 17.78 4.33 -8.17
CA PRO A 36 18.65 3.17 -8.21
C PRO A 36 18.84 2.47 -6.86
N SER A 37 18.59 3.18 -5.76
CA SER A 37 18.83 2.69 -4.40
C SER A 37 17.70 3.09 -3.46
N ILE A 38 17.15 2.12 -2.74
CA ILE A 38 16.01 2.29 -1.81
C ILE A 38 16.39 1.72 -0.44
N ILE A 39 16.19 2.50 0.62
CA ILE A 39 16.32 2.00 1.99
C ILE A 39 14.93 1.54 2.44
N VAL A 40 14.79 0.26 2.76
CA VAL A 40 13.58 -0.33 3.32
C VAL A 40 13.63 -0.16 4.83
N ARG A 41 12.76 0.69 5.36
CA ARG A 41 12.58 0.87 6.80
C ARG A 41 11.48 -0.06 7.29
N ASP A 42 11.59 -0.56 8.52
CA ASP A 42 10.62 -1.47 9.13
C ASP A 42 10.29 -2.67 8.21
N PRO A 43 11.27 -3.52 7.87
CA PRO A 43 11.15 -4.51 6.79
C PRO A 43 10.13 -5.62 7.05
N GLU A 44 9.63 -5.79 8.26
CA GLU A 44 8.53 -6.71 8.56
C GLU A 44 7.15 -6.09 8.29
N ILE A 45 7.08 -4.74 8.26
CA ILE A 45 5.83 -4.04 7.92
C ILE A 45 5.58 -4.15 6.42
N SER A 46 4.36 -4.54 6.10
CA SER A 46 3.88 -4.75 4.73
C SER A 46 3.95 -3.46 3.90
N GLN A 47 4.85 -3.42 2.92
CA GLN A 47 5.10 -2.29 2.03
C GLN A 47 5.15 -2.77 0.57
N ALA A 48 4.59 -2.01 -0.35
CA ALA A 48 4.68 -2.23 -1.79
C ALA A 48 5.44 -1.08 -2.45
N PHE A 49 6.60 -1.38 -3.01
CA PHE A 49 7.47 -0.44 -3.70
C PHE A 49 7.14 -0.45 -5.20
N TYR A 50 6.48 0.60 -5.67
CA TYR A 50 6.13 0.80 -7.07
C TYR A 50 7.30 1.43 -7.79
N ALA A 51 7.90 0.69 -8.69
CA ALA A 51 9.18 0.99 -9.28
C ALA A 51 9.18 0.81 -10.80
N ARG A 52 10.18 1.38 -11.45
CA ARG A 52 10.46 1.20 -12.86
C ARG A 52 11.97 1.11 -13.07
N LEU A 53 12.41 0.05 -13.70
CA LEU A 53 13.78 -0.02 -14.20
C LEU A 53 13.95 0.96 -15.36
N ALA A 54 15.08 1.65 -15.38
CA ALA A 54 15.42 2.67 -16.38
C ALA A 54 16.88 2.53 -16.85
N GLY A 55 17.23 1.33 -17.33
CA GLY A 55 18.55 0.98 -17.86
C GLY A 55 19.54 0.44 -16.82
N ASN A 56 19.17 0.42 -15.53
CA ASN A 56 20.03 -0.09 -14.46
C ASN A 56 19.24 -0.93 -13.44
N PRO A 57 19.89 -1.90 -12.77
CA PRO A 57 19.31 -2.60 -11.64
C PRO A 57 18.90 -1.65 -10.52
N GLN A 58 17.83 -2.00 -9.77
CA GLN A 58 17.46 -1.30 -8.55
C GLN A 58 17.80 -2.14 -7.33
N LYS A 59 18.33 -1.47 -6.28
CA LYS A 59 18.77 -2.12 -5.04
C LYS A 59 17.93 -1.66 -3.85
N TYR A 60 17.46 -2.62 -3.08
CA TYR A 60 16.71 -2.39 -1.84
C TYR A 60 17.56 -2.85 -0.66
N TYR A 61 17.95 -1.91 0.18
CA TYR A 61 18.78 -2.16 1.36
C TYR A 61 17.91 -2.33 2.59
N ILE A 62 18.06 -3.45 3.26
CA ILE A 62 17.34 -3.86 4.46
C ILE A 62 18.35 -4.06 5.57
N ARG A 63 18.09 -3.51 6.75
CA ARG A 63 18.90 -3.74 7.95
C ARG A 63 18.00 -4.04 9.14
N SER A 64 18.37 -5.05 9.89
CA SER A 64 17.70 -5.39 11.15
C SER A 64 18.72 -5.73 12.22
N ASP A 65 18.53 -5.18 13.42
CA ASP A 65 19.37 -5.47 14.60
C ASP A 65 18.87 -6.70 15.39
N ALA A 66 17.74 -7.30 14.96
CA ALA A 66 17.17 -8.53 15.48
C ALA A 66 16.84 -9.50 14.36
N PRO A 67 16.71 -10.82 14.64
CA PRO A 67 16.16 -11.76 13.70
C PRO A 67 14.79 -11.29 13.18
N LEU A 68 14.53 -11.44 11.87
CA LEU A 68 13.30 -10.98 11.25
C LEU A 68 12.76 -12.03 10.27
N ARG A 69 11.45 -11.99 10.00
CA ARG A 69 10.88 -12.71 8.87
C ARG A 69 11.04 -11.88 7.61
N LEU A 70 12.04 -12.21 6.80
CA LEU A 70 12.30 -11.53 5.54
C LEU A 70 11.34 -12.07 4.46
N TYR A 71 10.34 -11.25 4.15
CA TYR A 71 9.41 -11.50 3.06
C TYR A 71 9.70 -10.56 1.91
N VAL A 72 9.86 -11.12 0.73
CA VAL A 72 10.05 -10.40 -0.55
C VAL A 72 9.21 -11.09 -1.62
N ASN A 73 8.38 -10.35 -2.33
CA ASN A 73 7.59 -10.87 -3.44
C ASN A 73 7.66 -9.91 -4.64
N LEU A 74 7.89 -10.47 -5.81
CA LEU A 74 7.80 -9.75 -7.08
C LEU A 74 6.35 -9.73 -7.56
N LEU A 75 5.88 -8.56 -7.97
CA LEU A 75 4.61 -8.38 -8.64
C LEU A 75 4.80 -7.47 -9.85
N VAL A 76 3.88 -7.56 -10.79
CA VAL A 76 3.76 -6.57 -11.87
C VAL A 76 2.31 -6.10 -11.97
N PRO A 77 2.06 -4.86 -12.44
CA PRO A 77 0.69 -4.42 -12.76
C PRO A 77 0.10 -5.28 -13.88
N ASP A 78 -1.13 -5.77 -13.70
CA ASP A 78 -1.85 -6.50 -14.75
C ASP A 78 -2.40 -5.50 -15.79
N ILE A 79 -1.54 -5.12 -16.72
CA ILE A 79 -1.83 -4.18 -17.81
C ILE A 79 -1.32 -4.76 -19.16
N PRO A 80 -1.92 -4.34 -20.30
CA PRO A 80 -1.48 -4.83 -21.60
C PRO A 80 0.01 -4.57 -21.86
N GLY A 81 0.71 -5.59 -22.35
CA GLY A 81 2.12 -5.52 -22.73
C GLY A 81 3.09 -5.48 -21.55
N ILE A 82 2.65 -5.85 -20.35
CA ILE A 82 3.54 -5.93 -19.18
C ILE A 82 4.53 -7.11 -19.35
N GLU A 83 5.77 -6.82 -19.07
CA GLU A 83 6.82 -7.84 -18.99
C GLU A 83 6.77 -8.56 -17.64
N THR A 84 7.16 -9.82 -17.62
CA THR A 84 7.17 -10.69 -16.44
C THR A 84 8.51 -11.38 -16.20
N ASP A 85 9.53 -11.02 -16.96
CA ASP A 85 10.87 -11.60 -16.91
C ASP A 85 11.82 -10.87 -15.95
N TYR A 86 11.24 -10.29 -14.90
CA TYR A 86 11.99 -9.71 -13.79
C TYR A 86 12.63 -10.79 -12.93
N GLU A 87 13.81 -10.49 -12.42
CA GLU A 87 14.49 -11.26 -11.39
C GLU A 87 14.68 -10.40 -10.14
N ALA A 88 14.48 -10.97 -8.95
CA ALA A 88 14.92 -10.38 -7.70
C ALA A 88 15.87 -11.33 -6.98
N ALA A 89 17.14 -10.92 -6.84
CA ALA A 89 18.15 -11.66 -6.10
C ALA A 89 18.25 -11.11 -4.67
N VAL A 90 18.10 -11.98 -3.67
CA VAL A 90 18.17 -11.67 -2.25
C VAL A 90 19.54 -12.05 -1.72
N PHE A 91 20.29 -11.09 -1.22
CA PHE A 91 21.62 -11.28 -0.65
C PHE A 91 21.62 -10.95 0.85
N ARG A 92 22.50 -11.64 1.58
CA ARG A 92 22.90 -11.29 2.94
C ARG A 92 24.34 -10.79 2.90
N GLU A 93 24.63 -9.70 3.62
CA GLU A 93 25.99 -9.26 3.84
C GLU A 93 26.54 -9.93 5.11
N THR A 94 27.67 -10.62 4.98
CA THR A 94 28.39 -11.30 6.06
C THR A 94 29.88 -11.04 5.89
N ASP A 95 30.52 -10.39 6.86
CA ASP A 95 31.96 -10.08 6.84
C ASP A 95 32.42 -9.36 5.55
N GLY A 96 31.60 -8.42 5.05
CA GLY A 96 31.89 -7.64 3.85
C GLY A 96 31.74 -8.43 2.54
N LYS A 97 31.15 -9.63 2.58
CA LYS A 97 30.81 -10.46 1.40
C LYS A 97 29.30 -10.59 1.25
N GLU A 98 28.84 -10.59 0.02
CA GLU A 98 27.45 -10.86 -0.31
C GLU A 98 27.25 -12.37 -0.52
N GLU A 99 26.38 -12.97 0.27
CA GLU A 99 25.90 -14.35 0.15
C GLU A 99 24.53 -14.34 -0.51
N LEU A 100 24.36 -15.08 -1.62
CA LEU A 100 23.07 -15.23 -2.28
C LEU A 100 22.18 -16.17 -1.47
N LEU A 101 21.05 -15.67 -0.94
CA LEU A 101 20.05 -16.48 -0.23
C LEU A 101 18.99 -17.05 -1.17
N ALA A 102 18.53 -16.25 -2.14
CA ALA A 102 17.49 -16.66 -3.06
C ALA A 102 17.55 -15.88 -4.38
N ARG A 103 17.06 -16.53 -5.43
CA ARG A 103 16.84 -15.93 -6.75
C ARG A 103 15.39 -16.13 -7.15
N LEU A 104 14.66 -15.05 -7.24
CA LEU A 104 13.25 -15.01 -7.60
C LEU A 104 13.15 -14.78 -9.11
N ASP A 105 13.12 -15.87 -9.88
CA ASP A 105 13.09 -15.85 -11.35
C ASP A 105 11.66 -15.73 -11.87
N GLY A 106 11.26 -14.56 -12.32
CA GLY A 106 9.96 -14.30 -12.91
C GLY A 106 9.78 -14.87 -14.31
N LYS A 107 10.86 -15.11 -15.05
CA LYS A 107 10.79 -15.62 -16.42
C LYS A 107 10.22 -17.04 -16.50
N THR A 108 10.55 -17.87 -15.52
CA THR A 108 10.11 -19.27 -15.46
C THR A 108 8.93 -19.49 -14.52
N TYR A 109 8.53 -18.47 -13.79
CA TYR A 109 7.46 -18.56 -12.79
C TYR A 109 6.06 -18.49 -13.42
N ALA A 110 5.11 -19.26 -12.89
CA ALA A 110 3.71 -19.20 -13.29
C ALA A 110 3.00 -18.06 -12.55
N TRP A 111 3.01 -16.88 -13.15
CA TRP A 111 2.38 -15.68 -12.59
C TRP A 111 0.87 -15.86 -12.39
N ARG A 112 0.34 -15.38 -11.25
CA ARG A 112 -1.06 -15.57 -10.86
C ARG A 112 -1.78 -14.23 -10.75
N PRO A 113 -2.98 -14.08 -11.34
CA PRO A 113 -3.78 -12.87 -11.19
C PRO A 113 -4.14 -12.61 -9.71
N PHE A 114 -4.04 -11.35 -9.30
CA PHE A 114 -4.41 -10.88 -7.98
C PHE A 114 -5.12 -9.53 -8.07
N TYR A 115 -6.23 -9.40 -7.35
CA TYR A 115 -6.96 -8.14 -7.22
C TYR A 115 -6.73 -7.57 -5.82
N GLU A 116 -6.19 -6.36 -5.75
CA GLU A 116 -5.99 -5.63 -4.51
C GLU A 116 -7.22 -4.72 -4.29
N PRO A 117 -8.08 -5.03 -3.28
CA PRO A 117 -9.39 -4.37 -3.18
C PRO A 117 -9.31 -2.93 -2.66
N PHE A 118 -8.28 -2.57 -1.90
CA PHE A 118 -8.18 -1.25 -1.30
C PHE A 118 -7.91 -0.16 -2.36
N GLY A 119 -6.92 -0.37 -3.21
CA GLY A 119 -6.64 0.48 -4.37
C GLY A 119 -7.54 0.19 -5.57
N GLY A 120 -8.13 -1.00 -5.64
CA GLY A 120 -8.93 -1.44 -6.80
C GLY A 120 -8.07 -1.68 -8.04
N ASP A 121 -6.86 -2.21 -7.84
CA ASP A 121 -5.91 -2.49 -8.92
C ASP A 121 -5.63 -3.99 -9.05
N ARG A 122 -5.27 -4.41 -10.27
CA ARG A 122 -4.94 -5.79 -10.58
C ARG A 122 -3.45 -5.94 -10.75
N TYR A 123 -2.93 -7.06 -10.27
CA TYR A 123 -1.54 -7.46 -10.35
C TYR A 123 -1.44 -8.88 -10.87
N LEU A 124 -0.25 -9.21 -11.34
CA LEU A 124 0.22 -10.58 -11.44
C LEU A 124 1.22 -10.79 -10.29
N LEU A 125 0.96 -11.81 -9.47
CA LEU A 125 1.86 -12.25 -8.40
C LEU A 125 2.93 -13.14 -9.00
N GLY A 126 4.17 -12.79 -8.77
CA GLY A 126 5.36 -13.52 -9.15
C GLY A 126 5.95 -14.35 -8.00
N PRO A 127 7.22 -14.76 -8.15
CA PRO A 127 7.93 -15.55 -7.14
C PRO A 127 8.15 -14.76 -5.85
N GLU A 128 8.20 -15.49 -4.72
CA GLU A 128 8.40 -14.92 -3.39
C GLU A 128 9.50 -15.65 -2.60
N TYR A 129 10.10 -14.93 -1.66
CA TYR A 129 10.97 -15.44 -0.60
C TYR A 129 10.35 -15.11 0.75
N ASP A 130 10.25 -16.08 1.64
CA ASP A 130 9.56 -15.94 2.94
C ASP A 130 10.24 -16.81 4.00
N GLU A 131 11.30 -16.29 4.62
CA GLU A 131 12.10 -17.06 5.56
C GLU A 131 12.44 -16.25 6.81
N GLN A 132 12.64 -16.98 7.92
CA GLN A 132 13.21 -16.41 9.14
C GLN A 132 14.72 -16.27 8.96
N VAL A 133 15.22 -15.04 9.06
CA VAL A 133 16.65 -14.74 8.89
C VAL A 133 17.24 -14.08 10.12
N PRO A 134 18.57 -14.25 10.39
CA PRO A 134 19.25 -13.60 11.52
C PRO A 134 19.24 -12.06 11.42
N ALA A 135 19.63 -11.39 12.49
CA ALA A 135 20.02 -9.98 12.44
C ALA A 135 21.14 -9.77 11.41
N GLY A 136 21.10 -8.64 10.69
CA GLY A 136 22.10 -8.34 9.66
C GLY A 136 21.65 -7.33 8.63
N ALA A 137 22.47 -7.21 7.60
CA ALA A 137 22.19 -6.41 6.41
C ALA A 137 21.85 -7.33 5.24
N TYR A 138 20.83 -6.92 4.48
CA TYR A 138 20.34 -7.66 3.32
C TYR A 138 20.16 -6.69 2.14
N THR A 139 20.38 -7.19 0.95
CA THR A 139 20.16 -6.43 -0.28
C THR A 139 19.30 -7.25 -1.23
N VAL A 140 18.21 -6.64 -1.72
CA VAL A 140 17.44 -7.19 -2.82
C VAL A 140 17.78 -6.42 -4.09
N VAL A 141 18.24 -7.12 -5.11
CA VAL A 141 18.60 -6.53 -6.42
C VAL A 141 17.55 -6.95 -7.43
N VAL A 142 16.84 -5.99 -8.01
CA VAL A 142 15.85 -6.25 -9.06
C VAL A 142 16.43 -5.89 -10.42
N THR A 143 16.28 -6.81 -11.37
CA THR A 143 16.74 -6.70 -12.76
C THR A 143 15.67 -7.18 -13.73
N SER A 144 15.82 -6.83 -15.01
CA SER A 144 15.21 -7.48 -16.16
C SER A 144 16.26 -7.57 -17.28
N PRO A 145 16.03 -8.28 -18.39
CA PRO A 145 17.06 -8.48 -19.44
C PRO A 145 17.67 -7.19 -19.96
N ASP A 146 16.90 -6.14 -20.11
CA ASP A 146 17.33 -4.80 -20.53
C ASP A 146 17.29 -3.75 -19.42
N ASN A 147 16.94 -4.15 -18.20
CA ASN A 147 16.71 -3.28 -17.06
C ASN A 147 15.68 -2.18 -17.34
N THR A 148 14.61 -2.50 -18.03
CA THR A 148 13.46 -1.59 -18.25
C THR A 148 12.17 -2.18 -17.70
N GLY A 149 11.10 -1.37 -17.69
CA GLY A 149 9.76 -1.82 -17.35
C GLY A 149 9.34 -1.55 -15.91
N LYS A 150 8.05 -1.78 -15.63
CA LYS A 150 7.38 -1.51 -14.35
C LYS A 150 7.23 -2.78 -13.54
N TYR A 151 7.58 -2.73 -12.28
CA TYR A 151 7.36 -3.81 -11.32
C TYR A 151 6.98 -3.28 -9.96
N VAL A 152 6.51 -4.15 -9.09
CA VAL A 152 6.26 -3.87 -7.67
C VAL A 152 7.04 -4.87 -6.84
N LEU A 153 7.82 -4.39 -5.88
CA LEU A 153 8.45 -5.23 -4.88
C LEU A 153 7.66 -5.11 -3.58
N ALA A 154 7.03 -6.19 -3.14
CA ALA A 154 6.42 -6.25 -1.82
C ALA A 154 7.45 -6.72 -0.80
N VAL A 155 7.55 -6.03 0.35
CA VAL A 155 8.42 -6.40 1.46
C VAL A 155 7.62 -6.36 2.75
N GLY A 156 7.78 -7.40 3.58
CA GLY A 156 7.10 -7.53 4.86
C GLY A 156 5.66 -8.00 4.78
N LYS A 157 5.18 -8.63 5.86
CA LYS A 157 3.83 -9.20 5.97
C LYS A 157 2.99 -8.62 7.09
N ILE A 158 3.60 -7.90 8.04
CA ILE A 158 2.86 -7.32 9.16
C ILE A 158 2.06 -6.12 8.67
N GLU A 159 0.77 -6.25 8.67
CA GLU A 159 -0.10 -5.17 8.29
C GLU A 159 -0.22 -4.14 9.40
N LYS A 160 0.26 -2.94 9.11
CA LYS A 160 0.20 -1.80 10.02
C LYS A 160 -0.16 -0.54 9.24
N PHE A 161 -1.34 -0.01 9.49
CA PHE A 161 -1.87 1.14 8.75
C PHE A 161 -2.27 2.29 9.68
N PRO A 162 -1.30 2.98 10.30
CA PRO A 162 -1.58 4.11 11.17
C PRO A 162 -2.21 5.27 10.36
N PRO A 163 -2.95 6.20 11.01
CA PRO A 163 -3.63 7.31 10.33
C PRO A 163 -2.73 8.12 9.40
N LYS A 164 -1.45 8.27 9.74
CA LYS A 164 -0.45 8.95 8.90
C LYS A 164 -0.21 8.22 7.58
N GLU A 165 -0.14 6.88 7.59
CA GLU A 165 0.03 6.09 6.38
C GLU A 165 -1.24 6.07 5.53
N MET A 166 -2.40 6.07 6.17
CA MET A 166 -3.68 6.22 5.47
C MET A 166 -3.74 7.56 4.71
N ALA A 167 -3.38 8.67 5.35
CA ALA A 167 -3.32 9.97 4.70
C ALA A 167 -2.31 9.99 3.52
N ARG A 168 -1.12 9.40 3.70
CA ARG A 168 -0.11 9.29 2.64
C ARG A 168 -0.62 8.47 1.46
N THR A 169 -1.29 7.36 1.72
CA THR A 169 -1.87 6.50 0.69
C THR A 169 -2.91 7.24 -0.12
N ILE A 170 -3.85 7.95 0.53
CA ILE A 170 -4.87 8.77 -0.15
C ILE A 170 -4.23 9.79 -1.10
N VAL A 171 -3.18 10.48 -0.65
CA VAL A 171 -2.44 11.45 -1.48
C VAL A 171 -1.68 10.76 -2.63
N ALA A 172 -1.20 9.53 -2.42
CA ALA A 172 -0.48 8.77 -3.45
C ALA A 172 -1.40 8.13 -4.50
N LEU A 173 -2.68 7.85 -4.18
CA LEU A 173 -3.62 7.14 -5.05
C LEU A 173 -3.68 7.66 -6.49
N PRO A 174 -3.77 8.97 -6.77
CA PRO A 174 -3.81 9.47 -8.15
C PRO A 174 -2.54 9.12 -8.95
N LYS A 175 -1.38 9.09 -8.29
CA LYS A 175 -0.11 8.69 -8.92
C LYS A 175 -0.05 7.19 -9.15
N LEU A 176 -0.54 6.39 -8.19
CA LEU A 176 -0.68 4.94 -8.34
C LEU A 176 -1.59 4.58 -9.52
N LYS A 177 -2.72 5.28 -9.69
CA LYS A 177 -3.59 5.06 -10.86
C LYS A 177 -2.87 5.30 -12.18
N ARG A 178 -2.06 6.36 -12.27
CA ARG A 178 -1.22 6.60 -13.47
C ARG A 178 -0.18 5.49 -13.68
N TYR A 179 0.37 4.94 -12.60
CA TYR A 179 1.30 3.82 -12.68
C TYR A 179 0.65 2.60 -13.38
N PHE A 180 -0.64 2.35 -13.13
CA PHE A 180 -1.44 1.33 -13.82
C PHE A 180 -2.04 1.79 -15.16
N GLY A 181 -1.62 2.93 -15.70
CA GLY A 181 -2.19 3.47 -16.94
C GLY A 181 -3.64 3.93 -16.83
N LYS A 182 -4.16 4.11 -15.61
CA LYS A 182 -5.53 4.55 -15.33
C LYS A 182 -5.62 6.05 -15.13
N SER A 183 -6.84 6.61 -15.34
CA SER A 183 -7.12 7.99 -14.98
C SER A 183 -6.93 8.21 -13.47
N PRO A 184 -6.35 9.34 -13.03
CA PRO A 184 -6.26 9.70 -11.62
C PRO A 184 -7.61 9.71 -10.89
N TRP A 185 -8.70 10.02 -11.60
CA TRP A 185 -10.07 10.00 -11.08
C TRP A 185 -10.53 8.60 -10.64
N ALA A 186 -9.94 7.53 -11.20
CA ALA A 186 -10.20 6.16 -10.76
C ALA A 186 -9.87 5.92 -9.28
N ALA A 187 -9.09 6.83 -8.64
CA ALA A 187 -8.82 6.81 -7.21
C ALA A 187 -10.08 6.97 -6.34
N PHE A 188 -11.16 7.57 -6.87
CA PHE A 188 -12.40 7.76 -6.14
C PHE A 188 -13.39 6.58 -6.30
N PHE A 189 -13.15 5.66 -7.24
CA PHE A 189 -14.03 4.54 -7.56
C PHE A 189 -13.49 3.20 -7.04
N ASN A 190 -12.96 3.20 -5.84
CA ASN A 190 -12.45 2.03 -5.13
C ASN A 190 -12.72 2.16 -3.61
N LEU A 191 -12.32 1.18 -2.83
CA LEU A 191 -12.57 1.17 -1.39
C LEU A 191 -11.93 2.39 -0.69
N SER A 192 -10.72 2.79 -1.08
CA SER A 192 -10.05 3.99 -0.54
C SER A 192 -10.83 5.27 -0.85
N GLY A 193 -11.37 5.39 -2.06
CA GLY A 193 -12.23 6.50 -2.45
C GLY A 193 -13.53 6.55 -1.66
N ALA A 194 -14.15 5.39 -1.42
CA ALA A 194 -15.33 5.29 -0.56
C ALA A 194 -15.04 5.77 0.86
N PHE A 195 -13.92 5.37 1.46
CA PHE A 195 -13.48 5.87 2.78
C PHE A 195 -13.30 7.38 2.78
N LEU A 196 -12.66 7.93 1.75
CA LEU A 196 -12.46 9.38 1.64
C LEU A 196 -13.80 10.12 1.57
N LEU A 197 -14.75 9.63 0.78
CA LEU A 197 -16.09 10.24 0.66
C LEU A 197 -16.85 10.19 1.99
N VAL A 198 -16.78 9.07 2.71
CA VAL A 198 -17.39 8.94 4.06
C VAL A 198 -16.75 9.91 5.04
N ALA A 199 -15.43 10.05 5.04
CA ALA A 199 -14.72 10.99 5.91
C ALA A 199 -15.10 12.45 5.61
N ILE A 200 -15.17 12.84 4.34
CA ILE A 200 -15.61 14.18 3.92
C ILE A 200 -17.05 14.44 4.35
N GLY A 201 -17.93 13.47 4.12
CA GLY A 201 -19.34 13.56 4.53
C GLY A 201 -19.51 13.72 6.05
N ALA A 202 -18.73 12.99 6.84
CA ALA A 202 -18.74 13.11 8.30
C ALA A 202 -18.29 14.51 8.77
N VAL A 203 -17.19 15.04 8.21
CA VAL A 203 -16.70 16.39 8.53
C VAL A 203 -17.72 17.45 8.15
N ALA A 204 -18.30 17.35 6.94
CA ALA A 204 -19.33 18.29 6.48
C ALA A 204 -20.57 18.23 7.37
N GLY A 205 -21.02 17.04 7.78
CA GLY A 205 -22.14 16.84 8.71
C GLY A 205 -21.88 17.46 10.08
N LEU A 206 -20.69 17.28 10.66
CA LEU A 206 -20.30 17.90 11.92
C LEU A 206 -20.25 19.43 11.81
N ALA A 207 -19.71 19.96 10.73
CA ALA A 207 -19.69 21.40 10.47
C ALA A 207 -21.12 21.97 10.37
N ALA A 208 -21.98 21.32 9.60
CA ALA A 208 -23.38 21.73 9.46
C ALA A 208 -24.11 21.70 10.82
N LEU A 209 -23.92 20.65 11.62
CA LEU A 209 -24.50 20.54 12.96
C LEU A 209 -24.02 21.68 13.89
N PHE A 210 -22.71 21.97 13.85
CA PHE A 210 -22.12 23.07 14.61
C PHE A 210 -22.74 24.44 14.25
N PHE A 211 -22.89 24.71 12.94
CA PHE A 211 -23.54 25.94 12.48
C PHE A 211 -24.99 26.01 12.85
N LEU A 212 -25.74 24.90 12.79
CA LEU A 212 -27.14 24.84 13.22
C LEU A 212 -27.31 25.12 14.73
N ILE A 213 -26.47 24.53 15.57
CA ILE A 213 -26.47 24.75 17.03
C ILE A 213 -26.14 26.23 17.29
N ARG A 214 -25.08 26.78 16.68
CA ARG A 214 -24.77 28.22 16.86
C ARG A 214 -25.90 29.14 16.40
N ARG A 215 -26.55 28.83 15.28
CA ARG A 215 -27.69 29.62 14.78
C ARG A 215 -28.87 29.55 15.74
N ARG A 216 -29.16 28.39 16.34
CA ARG A 216 -30.22 28.24 17.37
C ARG A 216 -29.91 29.03 18.64
N GLN A 217 -28.67 28.99 19.11
CA GLN A 217 -28.22 29.76 20.28
C GLN A 217 -28.36 31.28 20.06
N ARG A 218 -27.91 31.80 18.90
CA ARG A 218 -28.05 33.21 18.55
C ARG A 218 -29.51 33.68 18.48
N ARG A 219 -30.41 32.84 17.94
CA ARG A 219 -31.85 33.17 17.88
C ARG A 219 -32.51 33.20 19.28
N ARG A 220 -32.06 32.32 20.18
CA ARG A 220 -32.54 32.35 21.57
C ARG A 220 -32.04 33.59 22.33
N ALA A 221 -30.82 34.02 22.11
CA ALA A 221 -30.24 35.20 22.73
C ALA A 221 -30.82 36.56 22.18
N ALA A 222 -31.36 36.55 20.97
CA ALA A 222 -31.94 37.73 20.34
C ALA A 222 -33.47 37.87 20.58
N GLY A 223 -34.11 36.87 21.22
CA GLY A 223 -35.53 36.86 21.51
C GLY A 223 -35.86 37.07 23.01
N THR A 224 -34.82 37.37 23.82
CA THR A 224 -34.94 37.85 25.22
C THR A 224 -34.54 39.33 25.26
#